data_adca0ae188b01a3e4b85bd279d307d6c
#
_entry.id   adca0ae188b01a3e4b85bd279d307d6c
#
_cell.length_a   1.000
_cell.length_b   1.000
_cell.length_c   1.000
_cell.angle_alpha   90.00
_cell.angle_beta   90.00
_cell.angle_gamma   90.00
#
_symmetry.space_group_name_H-M   'P 1'
#
loop_
_entity.id
_entity.type
_entity.pdbx_description
1 polymer ?
#
loop_
_entity_poly.entity_id
_entity_poly.type
_entity_poly.pdbx_seq_one_letter_code
_entity_poly.pdbx_strand_id
1 'polypeptide(L)'
;MIDPPVGGYGRTRYLEQLRQRKAQAEAAAGDDAALRSAVDAAKPASWRTVVPRHTFNFVTGVGGCAYLLYTWCTPLMRAACFAVLCTTVVFHGAHVLGEAAWADRVFMKVDVGAVACGTAALVWSTSGAVRWNCVSATAALLLLWLPTFGPLKGIPYNPIQSVVHVGGVFIHLLAQEQVCGSG
;
A
#
# COMPACT_ATOMS: atom_id res chain seq x y z
N MET A 1 24.94 -4.68 6.46
CA MET A 1 23.99 -3.56 6.22
C MET A 1 22.61 -4.19 6.22
N ILE A 2 21.72 -3.81 7.13
CA ILE A 2 20.37 -4.37 7.18
C ILE A 2 19.45 -3.37 6.49
N ASP A 3 18.95 -3.76 5.33
CA ASP A 3 18.02 -2.92 4.59
C ASP A 3 16.69 -2.76 5.34
N PRO A 4 16.08 -1.57 5.30
CA PRO A 4 14.82 -1.32 6.00
C PRO A 4 13.69 -2.15 5.38
N PRO A 5 12.85 -2.78 6.20
CA PRO A 5 11.70 -3.53 5.71
C PRO A 5 10.68 -2.62 5.03
N VAL A 6 10.17 -3.11 3.89
CA VAL A 6 9.21 -2.40 3.03
C VAL A 6 7.79 -2.81 3.42
N GLY A 7 7.27 -2.18 4.39
CA GLY A 7 5.89 -2.37 4.83
C GLY A 7 5.77 -1.86 6.25
N GLY A 8 4.64 -1.34 6.58
CA GLY A 8 4.44 -0.61 7.81
C GLY A 8 4.86 -1.34 9.08
N TYR A 9 4.58 -2.63 9.18
CA TYR A 9 5.00 -3.46 10.31
C TYR A 9 6.54 -3.56 10.47
N GLY A 10 7.24 -3.62 9.36
CA GLY A 10 8.70 -3.66 9.38
C GLY A 10 9.31 -2.33 9.76
N ARG A 11 8.67 -1.21 9.40
CA ARG A 11 9.19 0.14 9.64
C ARG A 11 9.21 0.49 11.14
N THR A 12 8.16 0.19 11.89
CA THR A 12 8.12 0.48 13.34
C THR A 12 9.21 -0.30 14.06
N ARG A 13 9.35 -1.61 13.76
CA ARG A 13 10.43 -2.44 14.29
C ARG A 13 11.82 -1.93 13.87
N TYR A 14 11.95 -1.53 12.61
CA TYR A 14 13.19 -0.99 12.08
C TYR A 14 13.56 0.34 12.75
N LEU A 15 12.61 1.27 12.91
CA LEU A 15 12.84 2.53 13.62
C LEU A 15 13.15 2.31 15.10
N GLU A 16 12.51 1.34 15.74
CA GLU A 16 12.85 0.92 17.10
C GLU A 16 14.27 0.34 17.19
N GLN A 17 14.63 -0.54 16.27
CA GLN A 17 16.00 -1.07 16.18
C GLN A 17 17.03 0.02 15.90
N LEU A 18 16.71 1.00 15.05
CA LEU A 18 17.56 2.15 14.79
C LEU A 18 17.72 3.03 16.05
N ARG A 19 16.63 3.26 16.79
CA ARG A 19 16.70 4.00 18.07
C ARG A 19 17.54 3.26 19.10
N GLN A 20 17.38 1.94 19.21
CA GLN A 20 18.20 1.10 20.11
C GLN A 20 19.66 1.11 19.70
N ARG A 21 19.97 0.97 18.40
CA ARG A 21 21.35 1.05 17.89
C ARG A 21 21.94 2.43 18.07
N LYS A 22 21.15 3.48 17.85
CA LYS A 22 21.56 4.84 18.12
C LYS A 22 21.89 5.03 19.60
N ALA A 23 21.01 4.61 20.51
CA ALA A 23 21.25 4.67 21.95
C ALA A 23 22.47 3.84 22.38
N GLN A 24 22.68 2.66 21.78
CA GLN A 24 23.88 1.85 22.03
C GLN A 24 25.15 2.50 21.48
N ALA A 25 25.08 3.11 20.29
CA ALA A 25 26.20 3.85 19.72
C ALA A 25 26.51 5.11 20.55
N GLU A 26 25.47 5.83 21.02
CA GLU A 26 25.61 6.97 21.93
C GLU A 26 26.24 6.56 23.27
N ALA A 27 25.85 5.41 23.81
CA ALA A 27 26.42 4.87 25.03
C ALA A 27 27.86 4.35 24.86
N ALA A 28 28.23 3.88 23.67
CA ALA A 28 29.55 3.35 23.33
C ALA A 28 30.55 4.42 22.84
N ALA A 29 30.07 5.54 22.35
CA ALA A 29 30.90 6.58 21.76
C ALA A 29 31.29 7.62 22.81
N GLY A 30 32.50 7.47 23.32
CA GLY A 30 33.18 8.56 24.03
C GLY A 30 33.68 9.68 23.09
N ASP A 31 33.37 9.63 21.79
CA ASP A 31 33.86 10.58 20.80
C ASP A 31 32.76 10.96 19.76
N ASP A 32 32.50 12.25 19.64
CA ASP A 32 31.47 12.86 18.78
C ASP A 32 31.57 12.50 17.28
N ALA A 33 32.76 12.18 16.78
CA ALA A 33 32.97 11.87 15.37
C ALA A 33 32.49 10.46 15.01
N ALA A 34 32.74 9.48 15.85
CA ALA A 34 32.26 8.11 15.67
C ALA A 34 30.73 8.05 15.79
N LEU A 35 30.16 8.84 16.70
CA LEU A 35 28.70 8.98 16.87
C LEU A 35 28.05 9.57 15.62
N ARG A 36 28.58 10.66 15.07
CA ARG A 36 28.06 11.27 13.82
C ARG A 36 28.10 10.29 12.66
N SER A 37 29.22 9.56 12.49
CA SER A 37 29.35 8.53 11.47
C SER A 37 28.34 7.40 11.64
N ALA A 38 28.12 6.92 12.87
CA ALA A 38 27.14 5.89 13.18
C ALA A 38 25.69 6.38 12.97
N VAL A 39 25.39 7.63 13.33
CA VAL A 39 24.08 8.26 13.11
C VAL A 39 23.82 8.45 11.61
N ASP A 40 24.81 8.88 10.83
CA ASP A 40 24.66 9.07 9.38
C ASP A 40 24.56 7.74 8.63
N ALA A 41 25.26 6.70 9.08
CA ALA A 41 25.12 5.33 8.58
C ALA A 41 23.77 4.70 8.95
N ALA A 42 23.17 5.12 10.06
CA ALA A 42 21.87 4.67 10.51
C ALA A 42 20.69 5.47 9.94
N LYS A 43 20.95 6.57 9.24
CA LYS A 43 19.90 7.30 8.50
C LYS A 43 19.30 6.37 7.44
N PRO A 44 18.01 6.07 7.51
CA PRO A 44 17.43 5.14 6.56
C PRO A 44 17.52 5.72 5.15
N ALA A 45 18.15 4.99 4.25
CA ALA A 45 18.02 5.21 2.80
C ALA A 45 16.54 5.24 2.34
N SER A 46 15.65 4.78 3.21
CA SER A 46 14.23 4.55 2.99
C SER A 46 13.36 5.79 2.82
N TRP A 47 13.74 6.95 3.37
CA TRP A 47 12.96 8.17 3.16
C TRP A 47 12.88 8.56 1.67
N ARG A 48 13.94 8.27 0.90
CA ARG A 48 13.98 8.56 -0.53
C ARG A 48 13.14 7.62 -1.39
N THR A 49 12.81 6.44 -0.88
CA THR A 49 12.09 5.41 -1.64
C THR A 49 10.69 5.11 -1.11
N VAL A 50 10.46 5.22 0.19
CA VAL A 50 9.16 4.92 0.82
C VAL A 50 8.15 6.03 0.58
N VAL A 51 8.54 7.30 0.79
CA VAL A 51 7.63 8.44 0.59
C VAL A 51 7.16 8.55 -0.86
N PRO A 52 8.04 8.50 -1.89
CA PRO A 52 7.58 8.52 -3.28
C PRO A 52 6.61 7.39 -3.62
N ARG A 53 6.82 6.18 -3.10
CA ARG A 53 5.93 5.04 -3.35
C ARG A 53 4.55 5.26 -2.73
N HIS A 54 4.47 5.68 -1.46
CA HIS A 54 3.19 5.96 -0.82
C HIS A 54 2.49 7.16 -1.47
N THR A 55 3.23 8.18 -1.90
CA THR A 55 2.69 9.28 -2.68
C THR A 55 2.11 8.79 -4.00
N PHE A 56 2.81 7.93 -4.72
CA PHE A 56 2.31 7.34 -5.96
C PHE A 56 1.03 6.52 -5.72
N ASN A 57 1.04 5.63 -4.74
CA ASN A 57 -0.13 4.81 -4.40
C ASN A 57 -1.30 5.68 -3.89
N PHE A 58 -1.02 6.75 -3.14
CA PHE A 58 -2.01 7.71 -2.71
C PHE A 58 -2.66 8.41 -3.90
N VAL A 59 -1.88 9.00 -4.80
CA VAL A 59 -2.40 9.74 -5.96
C VAL A 59 -3.19 8.82 -6.89
N THR A 60 -2.65 7.65 -7.22
CA THR A 60 -3.30 6.69 -8.13
C THR A 60 -4.54 6.06 -7.49
N GLY A 61 -4.49 5.74 -6.20
CA GLY A 61 -5.62 5.18 -5.46
C GLY A 61 -6.75 6.19 -5.28
N VAL A 62 -6.43 7.40 -4.82
CA VAL A 62 -7.44 8.46 -4.65
C VAL A 62 -8.03 8.86 -5.99
N GLY A 63 -7.20 9.10 -7.01
CA GLY A 63 -7.67 9.46 -8.36
C GLY A 63 -8.51 8.35 -8.98
N GLY A 64 -8.05 7.11 -8.93
CA GLY A 64 -8.76 5.95 -9.46
C GLY A 64 -10.08 5.69 -8.74
N CYS A 65 -10.09 5.68 -7.40
CA CYS A 65 -11.31 5.45 -6.63
C CYS A 65 -12.31 6.61 -6.77
N ALA A 66 -11.85 7.87 -6.84
CA ALA A 66 -12.72 9.02 -7.07
C ALA A 66 -13.36 8.95 -8.46
N TYR A 67 -12.60 8.61 -9.49
CA TYR A 67 -13.12 8.41 -10.83
C TYR A 67 -14.16 7.27 -10.87
N LEU A 68 -13.83 6.12 -10.29
CA LEU A 68 -14.73 4.97 -10.23
C LEU A 68 -16.00 5.28 -9.40
N LEU A 69 -15.88 6.00 -8.31
CA LEU A 69 -17.04 6.45 -7.51
C LEU A 69 -18.02 7.28 -8.35
N TYR A 70 -17.49 8.12 -9.22
CA TYR A 70 -18.31 8.96 -10.11
C TYR A 70 -18.91 8.17 -11.27
N THR A 71 -18.15 7.25 -11.88
CA THR A 71 -18.52 6.58 -13.14
C THR A 71 -19.27 5.27 -12.98
N TRP A 72 -19.16 4.56 -11.83
CA TRP A 72 -19.94 3.35 -11.62
C TRP A 72 -21.45 3.62 -11.59
N CYS A 73 -22.19 2.81 -12.36
CA CYS A 73 -23.64 2.93 -12.47
C CYS A 73 -24.40 2.26 -11.30
N THR A 74 -23.76 1.30 -10.58
CA THR A 74 -24.42 0.56 -9.49
C THR A 74 -24.12 1.18 -8.12
N PRO A 75 -25.14 1.36 -7.25
CA PRO A 75 -24.94 1.91 -5.89
C PRO A 75 -23.97 1.08 -5.05
N LEU A 76 -23.98 -0.25 -5.19
CA LEU A 76 -23.08 -1.15 -4.46
C LEU A 76 -21.61 -0.84 -4.78
N MET A 77 -21.27 -0.69 -6.06
CA MET A 77 -19.91 -0.38 -6.47
C MET A 77 -19.49 1.05 -6.07
N ARG A 78 -20.40 2.02 -6.12
CA ARG A 78 -20.14 3.36 -5.59
C ARG A 78 -19.81 3.32 -4.09
N ALA A 79 -20.59 2.61 -3.30
CA ALA A 79 -20.34 2.45 -1.87
C ALA A 79 -18.98 1.75 -1.61
N ALA A 80 -18.66 0.70 -2.38
CA ALA A 80 -17.38 0.01 -2.27
C ALA A 80 -16.20 0.93 -2.65
N CYS A 81 -16.29 1.67 -3.74
CA CYS A 81 -15.26 2.64 -4.14
C CYS A 81 -15.09 3.75 -3.10
N PHE A 82 -16.18 4.23 -2.50
CA PHE A 82 -16.12 5.22 -1.42
C PHE A 82 -15.40 4.67 -0.18
N ALA A 83 -15.70 3.45 0.22
CA ALA A 83 -15.02 2.80 1.36
C ALA A 83 -13.51 2.64 1.09
N VAL A 84 -13.14 2.13 -0.09
CA VAL A 84 -11.72 2.03 -0.49
C VAL A 84 -11.05 3.39 -0.55
N LEU A 85 -11.73 4.42 -1.09
CA LEU A 85 -11.21 5.79 -1.13
C LEU A 85 -10.89 6.30 0.27
N CYS A 86 -11.82 6.17 1.22
CA CYS A 86 -11.62 6.61 2.60
C CYS A 86 -10.44 5.90 3.26
N THR A 87 -10.33 4.58 3.11
CA THR A 87 -9.22 3.83 3.71
C THR A 87 -7.89 4.13 3.05
N THR A 88 -7.86 4.29 1.74
CA THR A 88 -6.66 4.69 0.97
C THR A 88 -6.17 6.08 1.40
N VAL A 89 -7.09 7.06 1.56
CA VAL A 89 -6.74 8.40 2.03
C VAL A 89 -6.11 8.33 3.42
N VAL A 90 -6.71 7.59 4.34
CA VAL A 90 -6.20 7.49 5.72
C VAL A 90 -4.88 6.74 5.75
N PHE A 91 -4.79 5.56 5.11
CA PHE A 91 -3.61 4.70 5.18
C PHE A 91 -2.40 5.31 4.45
N HIS A 92 -2.54 5.61 3.18
CA HIS A 92 -1.43 6.17 2.40
C HIS A 92 -1.16 7.64 2.74
N GLY A 93 -2.19 8.42 3.09
CA GLY A 93 -2.04 9.79 3.56
C GLY A 93 -1.25 9.88 4.85
N ALA A 94 -1.51 9.00 5.83
CA ALA A 94 -0.72 8.93 7.06
C ALA A 94 0.76 8.61 6.77
N HIS A 95 1.05 7.73 5.80
CA HIS A 95 2.42 7.45 5.40
C HIS A 95 3.10 8.63 4.71
N VAL A 96 2.39 9.37 3.87
CA VAL A 96 2.90 10.59 3.21
C VAL A 96 3.22 11.67 4.25
N LEU A 97 2.37 11.81 5.26
CA LEU A 97 2.56 12.79 6.35
C LEU A 97 3.58 12.34 7.41
N GLY A 98 4.11 11.12 7.32
CA GLY A 98 5.08 10.61 8.29
C GLY A 98 4.48 9.97 9.54
N GLU A 99 3.16 9.96 9.69
CA GLU A 99 2.40 9.40 10.82
C GLU A 99 2.20 7.87 10.71
N ALA A 100 3.22 7.16 10.24
CA ALA A 100 3.10 5.76 9.84
C ALA A 100 2.87 4.78 11.00
N ALA A 101 3.33 5.09 12.20
CA ALA A 101 3.42 4.08 13.26
C ALA A 101 2.06 3.55 13.75
N TRP A 102 1.05 4.38 13.83
CA TRP A 102 -0.31 3.98 14.22
C TRP A 102 -1.13 3.52 13.00
N ALA A 103 -0.91 4.15 11.84
CA ALA A 103 -1.57 3.79 10.60
C ALA A 103 -1.29 2.33 10.22
N ASP A 104 -0.06 1.86 10.41
CA ASP A 104 0.36 0.51 10.06
C ASP A 104 -0.36 -0.60 10.83
N ARG A 105 -0.74 -0.37 12.08
CA ARG A 105 -1.31 -1.44 12.92
C ARG A 105 -2.78 -1.72 12.63
N VAL A 106 -3.53 -0.68 12.38
CA VAL A 106 -4.99 -0.76 12.23
C VAL A 106 -5.40 -0.52 10.79
N PHE A 107 -4.94 0.58 10.20
CA PHE A 107 -5.43 1.02 8.91
C PHE A 107 -4.96 0.17 7.74
N MET A 108 -3.80 -0.50 7.81
CA MET A 108 -3.42 -1.47 6.79
C MET A 108 -4.44 -2.63 6.72
N LYS A 109 -4.90 -3.13 7.87
CA LYS A 109 -5.89 -4.22 7.89
C LYS A 109 -7.25 -3.74 7.39
N VAL A 110 -7.61 -2.51 7.74
CA VAL A 110 -8.88 -1.89 7.30
C VAL A 110 -8.83 -1.63 5.80
N ASP A 111 -7.71 -1.13 5.29
CA ASP A 111 -7.52 -0.89 3.85
C ASP A 111 -7.56 -2.19 3.05
N VAL A 112 -6.83 -3.22 3.48
CA VAL A 112 -6.89 -4.55 2.86
C VAL A 112 -8.31 -5.14 2.92
N GLY A 113 -9.01 -4.97 4.05
CA GLY A 113 -10.40 -5.38 4.21
C GLY A 113 -11.34 -4.64 3.25
N ALA A 114 -11.18 -3.33 3.10
CA ALA A 114 -11.97 -2.53 2.16
C ALA A 114 -11.73 -2.95 0.70
N VAL A 115 -10.48 -3.20 0.32
CA VAL A 115 -10.12 -3.71 -1.01
C VAL A 115 -10.73 -5.10 -1.25
N ALA A 116 -10.69 -5.99 -0.26
CA ALA A 116 -11.31 -7.31 -0.37
C ALA A 116 -12.84 -7.21 -0.54
N CYS A 117 -13.51 -6.35 0.23
CA CYS A 117 -14.94 -6.06 0.08
C CYS A 117 -15.27 -5.43 -1.28
N GLY A 118 -14.42 -4.51 -1.75
CA GLY A 118 -14.54 -3.89 -3.08
C GLY A 118 -14.43 -4.93 -4.19
N THR A 119 -13.48 -5.86 -4.08
CA THR A 119 -13.33 -6.98 -5.03
C THR A 119 -14.55 -7.91 -5.01
N ALA A 120 -15.06 -8.25 -3.83
CA ALA A 120 -16.29 -9.05 -3.71
C ALA A 120 -17.49 -8.35 -4.33
N ALA A 121 -17.65 -7.05 -4.11
CA ALA A 121 -18.69 -6.23 -4.73
C ALA A 121 -18.55 -6.20 -6.27
N LEU A 122 -17.32 -6.12 -6.78
CA LEU A 122 -17.05 -6.18 -8.22
C LEU A 122 -17.48 -7.51 -8.82
N VAL A 123 -17.10 -8.64 -8.21
CA VAL A 123 -17.47 -9.98 -8.66
C VAL A 123 -18.99 -10.15 -8.60
N TRP A 124 -19.64 -9.62 -7.57
CA TRP A 124 -21.11 -9.65 -7.44
C TRP A 124 -21.79 -8.81 -8.53
N SER A 125 -21.27 -7.64 -8.82
CA SER A 125 -21.85 -6.68 -9.80
C SER A 125 -21.60 -7.05 -11.25
N THR A 126 -20.79 -8.04 -11.53
CA THR A 126 -20.45 -8.52 -12.87
C THR A 126 -21.10 -9.86 -13.17
N SER A 127 -21.20 -10.24 -14.44
CA SER A 127 -21.76 -11.51 -14.88
C SER A 127 -20.98 -12.09 -16.07
N GLY A 128 -21.26 -13.35 -16.40
CA GLY A 128 -20.69 -13.99 -17.59
C GLY A 128 -19.17 -13.93 -17.67
N ALA A 129 -18.65 -13.64 -18.85
CA ALA A 129 -17.21 -13.56 -19.12
C ALA A 129 -16.52 -12.44 -18.32
N VAL A 130 -17.21 -11.31 -18.10
CA VAL A 130 -16.68 -10.17 -17.34
C VAL A 130 -16.32 -10.60 -15.91
N ARG A 131 -17.23 -11.34 -15.24
CA ARG A 131 -16.99 -11.88 -13.90
C ARG A 131 -15.75 -12.76 -13.87
N TRP A 132 -15.63 -13.70 -14.80
CA TRP A 132 -14.48 -14.61 -14.83
C TRP A 132 -13.16 -13.88 -15.11
N ASN A 133 -13.18 -12.88 -15.99
CA ASN A 133 -12.01 -12.05 -16.25
C ASN A 133 -11.60 -11.26 -14.99
N CYS A 134 -12.55 -10.69 -14.26
CA CYS A 134 -12.27 -9.99 -12.99
C CYS A 134 -11.69 -10.95 -11.95
N VAL A 135 -12.28 -12.13 -11.77
CA VAL A 135 -11.78 -13.15 -10.84
C VAL A 135 -10.36 -13.58 -11.20
N SER A 136 -10.12 -13.91 -12.47
CA SER A 136 -8.79 -14.37 -12.93
C SER A 136 -7.74 -13.28 -12.79
N ALA A 137 -8.04 -12.04 -13.17
CA ALA A 137 -7.13 -10.91 -13.05
C ALA A 137 -6.83 -10.59 -11.57
N THR A 138 -7.85 -10.61 -10.72
CA THR A 138 -7.66 -10.42 -9.28
C THR A 138 -6.82 -11.54 -8.66
N ALA A 139 -7.06 -12.79 -9.04
CA ALA A 139 -6.26 -13.92 -8.58
C ALA A 139 -4.78 -13.79 -9.01
N ALA A 140 -4.54 -13.35 -10.26
CA ALA A 140 -3.18 -13.08 -10.74
C ALA A 140 -2.48 -11.97 -9.93
N LEU A 141 -3.18 -10.87 -9.61
CA LEU A 141 -2.64 -9.81 -8.76
C LEU A 141 -2.36 -10.30 -7.33
N LEU A 142 -3.23 -11.13 -6.76
CA LEU A 142 -3.02 -11.73 -5.44
C LEU A 142 -1.80 -12.66 -5.44
N LEU A 143 -1.64 -13.50 -6.45
CA LEU A 143 -0.46 -14.36 -6.61
C LEU A 143 0.83 -13.54 -6.74
N LEU A 144 0.78 -12.43 -7.47
CA LEU A 144 1.90 -11.50 -7.57
C LEU A 144 2.21 -10.81 -6.22
N TRP A 145 1.19 -10.56 -5.39
CA TRP A 145 1.33 -9.88 -4.11
C TRP A 145 1.79 -10.79 -2.97
N LEU A 146 1.40 -12.08 -2.98
CA LEU A 146 1.72 -13.04 -1.92
C LEU A 146 3.20 -13.08 -1.52
N PRO A 147 4.18 -13.07 -2.45
CA PRO A 147 5.60 -13.09 -2.09
C PRO A 147 6.04 -11.90 -1.23
N THR A 148 5.30 -10.78 -1.27
CA THR A 148 5.64 -9.59 -0.45
C THR A 148 5.46 -9.82 1.05
N PHE A 149 4.67 -10.81 1.46
CA PHE A 149 4.50 -11.22 2.85
C PHE A 149 5.50 -12.27 3.31
N GLY A 150 6.20 -12.92 2.37
CA GLY A 150 7.14 -14.01 2.62
C GLY A 150 8.58 -13.67 2.20
N PRO A 151 9.10 -14.29 1.14
CA PRO A 151 10.52 -14.18 0.75
C PRO A 151 10.94 -12.75 0.35
N LEU A 152 10.00 -11.92 -0.12
CA LEU A 152 10.26 -10.53 -0.48
C LEU A 152 10.00 -9.55 0.67
N LYS A 153 9.66 -10.06 1.85
CA LYS A 153 9.43 -9.23 3.04
C LYS A 153 10.73 -8.56 3.46
N GLY A 154 10.70 -7.25 3.51
CA GLY A 154 11.87 -6.47 3.92
C GLY A 154 12.74 -5.99 2.77
N ILE A 155 12.41 -6.29 1.51
CA ILE A 155 13.08 -5.66 0.37
C ILE A 155 12.77 -4.16 0.38
N PRO A 156 13.79 -3.27 0.40
CA PRO A 156 13.60 -1.83 0.57
C PRO A 156 12.74 -1.18 -0.50
N TYR A 157 12.87 -1.65 -1.73
CA TYR A 157 12.07 -1.21 -2.86
C TYR A 157 11.37 -2.41 -3.49
N ASN A 158 10.08 -2.49 -3.28
CA ASN A 158 9.24 -3.51 -3.91
C ASN A 158 8.16 -2.84 -4.77
N PRO A 159 8.35 -2.74 -6.09
CA PRO A 159 7.38 -2.12 -6.98
C PRO A 159 6.09 -2.94 -7.12
N ILE A 160 6.10 -4.21 -6.70
CA ILE A 160 4.96 -5.14 -6.83
C ILE A 160 3.71 -4.54 -6.17
N GLN A 161 3.84 -3.91 -5.01
CA GLN A 161 2.70 -3.29 -4.34
C GLN A 161 2.07 -2.18 -5.18
N SER A 162 2.87 -1.36 -5.85
CA SER A 162 2.36 -0.32 -6.76
C SER A 162 1.72 -0.92 -8.01
N VAL A 163 2.29 -1.99 -8.56
CA VAL A 163 1.71 -2.72 -9.69
C VAL A 163 0.37 -3.33 -9.31
N VAL A 164 0.26 -3.95 -8.15
CA VAL A 164 -1.00 -4.54 -7.64
C VAL A 164 -2.05 -3.45 -7.42
N HIS A 165 -1.65 -2.30 -6.87
CA HIS A 165 -2.55 -1.17 -6.62
C HIS A 165 -3.13 -0.61 -7.94
N VAL A 166 -2.26 -0.30 -8.91
CA VAL A 166 -2.68 0.19 -10.23
C VAL A 166 -3.49 -0.88 -10.98
N GLY A 167 -3.04 -2.14 -10.92
CA GLY A 167 -3.74 -3.26 -11.54
C GLY A 167 -5.16 -3.45 -10.99
N GLY A 168 -5.34 -3.30 -9.68
CA GLY A 168 -6.66 -3.32 -9.05
C GLY A 168 -7.58 -2.23 -9.59
N VAL A 169 -7.12 -0.98 -9.64
CA VAL A 169 -7.87 0.13 -10.24
C VAL A 169 -8.22 -0.16 -11.70
N PHE A 170 -7.27 -0.69 -12.46
CA PHE A 170 -7.47 -0.98 -13.88
C PHE A 170 -8.52 -2.07 -14.13
N ILE A 171 -8.54 -3.13 -13.31
CA ILE A 171 -9.60 -4.17 -13.37
C ILE A 171 -10.97 -3.54 -13.16
N HIS A 172 -11.10 -2.65 -12.18
CA HIS A 172 -12.36 -1.96 -11.92
C HIS A 172 -12.79 -1.04 -13.07
N LEU A 173 -11.84 -0.34 -13.71
CA LEU A 173 -12.12 0.51 -14.87
C LEU A 173 -12.65 -0.31 -16.06
N LEU A 174 -11.98 -1.41 -16.39
CA LEU A 174 -12.41 -2.29 -17.49
C LEU A 174 -13.80 -2.91 -17.22
N ALA A 175 -14.04 -3.34 -15.99
CA ALA A 175 -15.33 -3.91 -15.61
C ALA A 175 -16.43 -2.85 -15.65
N GLN A 176 -16.16 -1.64 -15.18
CA GLN A 176 -17.08 -0.53 -15.19
C GLN A 176 -17.50 -0.16 -16.64
N GLU A 177 -16.55 -0.08 -17.56
CA GLU A 177 -16.83 0.17 -18.96
C GLU A 177 -17.75 -0.90 -19.56
N GLN A 178 -17.49 -2.18 -19.26
CA GLN A 178 -18.30 -3.29 -19.78
C GLN A 178 -19.70 -3.38 -19.13
N VAL A 179 -19.83 -3.00 -17.87
CA VAL A 179 -21.12 -3.09 -17.15
C VAL A 179 -21.97 -1.84 -17.37
N CYS A 180 -21.35 -0.67 -17.38
CA CYS A 180 -22.05 0.61 -17.40
C CYS A 180 -21.98 1.33 -18.76
N GLY A 181 -21.07 0.95 -19.64
CA GLY A 181 -20.91 1.56 -20.97
C GLY A 181 -21.75 0.93 -22.07
N SER A 182 -22.46 -0.17 -21.79
CA SER A 182 -23.29 -0.90 -22.76
C SER A 182 -24.77 -0.47 -22.74
N GLY A 183 -25.08 0.68 -22.13
CA GLY A 183 -26.43 1.25 -22.05
C GLY A 183 -26.71 2.36 -23.06
#